data_29b80fd91e6e901c0b269d53454a521c
#
_entry.id   29b80fd91e6e901c0b269d53454a521c
#
_cell.length_a   1.000
_cell.length_b   1.000
_cell.length_c   1.000
_cell.angle_alpha   90.00
_cell.angle_beta   90.00
_cell.angle_gamma   90.00
#
_symmetry.space_group_name_H-M   'P 1'
#
loop_
_entity.id
_entity.type
_entity.pdbx_description
1 polymer ?
#
loop_
_entity_poly.entity_id
_entity_poly.type
_entity_poly.pdbx_seq_one_letter_code
_entity_poly.pdbx_strand_id
1 'polypeptide(L)'
;MQRPVKIYCIYNAKGSVSGELAYVFKKYVLGFKCSMCEITHNSFTLKRAWENKVSQSNINIETVHLDERPKDLEEFSKNKVPCVVGEYQKGYKLILTNKDLKNLGGNVDLFFDMLKERIELHHHSE
;
A
#
# COMPACT_ATOMS: atom_id res chain seq x y z
N MET A 1 -8.24 -5.13 -22.37
CA MET A 1 -8.68 -4.56 -21.09
C MET A 1 -7.93 -5.23 -19.97
N GLN A 2 -7.08 -4.47 -19.29
CA GLN A 2 -6.26 -5.06 -18.24
C GLN A 2 -6.66 -4.52 -16.88
N ARG A 3 -7.07 -5.41 -16.03
CA ARG A 3 -7.26 -5.12 -14.61
C ARG A 3 -6.08 -5.70 -13.86
N PRO A 4 -5.67 -5.10 -12.76
CA PRO A 4 -4.59 -5.67 -11.97
C PRO A 4 -5.00 -7.02 -11.40
N VAL A 5 -4.06 -7.95 -11.44
CA VAL A 5 -4.22 -9.26 -10.80
C VAL A 5 -4.19 -9.09 -9.27
N LYS A 6 -3.37 -8.16 -8.80
CA LYS A 6 -3.20 -7.89 -7.40
C LYS A 6 -2.69 -6.46 -7.21
N ILE A 7 -3.08 -5.84 -6.11
CA ILE A 7 -2.57 -4.54 -5.69
C ILE A 7 -1.72 -4.75 -4.44
N TYR A 8 -0.47 -4.31 -4.50
CA TYR A 8 0.44 -4.35 -3.36
C TYR A 8 0.52 -2.97 -2.73
N CYS A 9 0.19 -2.88 -1.45
CA CYS A 9 0.38 -1.68 -0.67
C CYS A 9 1.65 -1.87 0.15
N ILE A 10 2.71 -1.19 -0.22
CA ILE A 10 4.04 -1.45 0.32
C ILE A 10 4.36 -0.45 1.43
N TYR A 11 4.59 -0.97 2.63
CA TYR A 11 4.99 -0.16 3.77
C TYR A 11 6.47 0.18 3.69
N ASN A 12 6.83 1.31 4.28
CA ASN A 12 8.23 1.68 4.43
C ASN A 12 8.75 1.21 5.78
N ALA A 13 8.59 -0.09 6.04
CA ALA A 13 8.99 -0.70 7.30
C ALA A 13 9.20 -2.20 7.10
N LYS A 14 10.11 -2.77 7.87
CA LYS A 14 10.36 -4.21 7.85
C LYS A 14 9.38 -4.92 8.77
N GLY A 15 8.87 -6.06 8.33
CA GLY A 15 7.95 -6.88 9.09
C GLY A 15 8.60 -8.06 9.80
N SER A 16 9.92 -8.15 9.73
CA SER A 16 10.66 -9.31 10.25
C SER A 16 10.66 -9.44 11.77
N VAL A 17 10.16 -8.42 12.49
CA VAL A 17 10.11 -8.43 13.95
C VAL A 17 8.67 -8.67 14.39
N SER A 18 8.13 -9.80 14.01
CA SER A 18 6.70 -10.08 14.15
C SER A 18 6.15 -10.06 15.57
N GLY A 19 6.90 -10.58 16.53
CA GLY A 19 6.44 -10.61 17.93
C GLY A 19 6.49 -9.25 18.61
N GLU A 20 7.30 -8.36 18.09
CA GLU A 20 7.50 -7.02 18.64
C GLU A 20 6.98 -5.94 17.71
N LEU A 21 6.22 -6.36 16.72
CA LEU A 21 5.77 -5.47 15.65
C LEU A 21 5.03 -4.25 16.18
N ALA A 22 4.18 -4.44 17.18
CA ALA A 22 3.45 -3.33 17.79
C ALA A 22 4.39 -2.31 18.43
N TYR A 23 5.39 -2.78 19.14
CA TYR A 23 6.38 -1.92 19.80
C TYR A 23 7.25 -1.19 18.78
N VAL A 24 7.75 -1.94 17.81
CA VAL A 24 8.58 -1.40 16.73
C VAL A 24 7.77 -0.42 15.88
N PHE A 25 6.54 -0.75 15.60
CA PHE A 25 5.64 0.11 14.83
C PHE A 25 5.39 1.43 15.56
N LYS A 26 5.17 1.39 16.88
CA LYS A 26 5.01 2.58 17.69
C LYS A 26 6.24 3.49 17.61
N LYS A 27 7.41 2.89 17.71
CA LYS A 27 8.67 3.61 17.66
C LYS A 27 8.87 4.27 16.30
N TYR A 28 8.54 3.55 15.23
CA TYR A 28 8.66 4.06 13.87
C TYR A 28 7.60 5.09 13.52
N VAL A 29 6.38 4.91 14.00
CA VAL A 29 5.30 5.87 13.74
C VAL A 29 5.59 7.20 14.42
N LEU A 30 6.23 7.18 15.60
CA LEU A 30 6.58 8.41 16.31
C LEU A 30 7.82 9.10 15.73
N GLY A 31 8.73 8.33 15.13
CA GLY A 31 9.97 8.87 14.58
C GLY A 31 10.12 8.73 13.08
N PHE A 32 9.28 7.91 12.45
CA PHE A 32 9.43 7.56 11.04
C PHE A 32 8.07 7.63 10.39
N LYS A 33 7.90 8.55 9.45
CA LYS A 33 6.61 8.70 8.78
C LYS A 33 6.45 7.67 7.67
N CYS A 34 5.49 6.79 7.81
CA CYS A 34 5.09 5.86 6.77
C CYS A 34 3.66 6.20 6.34
N SER A 35 3.53 6.85 5.20
CA SER A 35 2.23 7.32 4.71
C SER A 35 1.24 6.19 4.48
N MET A 36 1.73 5.04 4.00
CA MET A 36 0.87 3.87 3.81
C MET A 36 0.40 3.31 5.15
N CYS A 37 1.29 3.29 6.14
CA CYS A 37 0.94 2.82 7.48
C CYS A 37 -0.13 3.70 8.12
N GLU A 38 -0.09 5.00 7.88
CA GLU A 38 -1.09 5.93 8.40
C GLU A 38 -2.48 5.65 7.84
N ILE A 39 -2.55 5.16 6.61
CA ILE A 39 -3.82 4.85 5.98
C ILE A 39 -4.43 3.59 6.58
N THR A 40 -3.63 2.56 6.81
CA THR A 40 -4.13 1.26 7.25
C THR A 40 -4.29 1.14 8.76
N HIS A 41 -3.51 1.88 9.54
CA HIS A 41 -3.44 1.69 10.99
C HIS A 41 -3.70 2.96 11.79
N ASN A 42 -4.32 2.77 12.97
CA ASN A 42 -4.32 3.73 14.06
C ASN A 42 -3.26 3.24 15.02
N SER A 43 -2.23 3.99 15.29
CA SER A 43 -1.16 3.62 16.21
C SER A 43 -0.63 2.19 16.04
N PHE A 44 -1.41 1.17 16.44
CA PHE A 44 -0.99 -0.23 16.38
C PHE A 44 -1.98 -1.14 15.70
N THR A 45 -3.25 -0.76 15.70
CA THR A 45 -4.31 -1.62 15.19
C THR A 45 -4.71 -1.24 13.79
N LEU A 46 -5.02 -2.26 13.01
CA LEU A 46 -5.58 -2.07 11.67
C LEU A 46 -6.91 -1.34 11.79
N LYS A 47 -7.11 -0.30 11.01
CA LYS A 47 -8.35 0.45 11.03
C LYS A 47 -9.51 -0.40 10.54
N ARG A 48 -10.64 -0.32 11.25
CA ARG A 48 -11.84 -1.01 10.81
C ARG A 48 -12.30 -0.53 9.44
N ALA A 49 -12.15 0.77 9.17
CA ALA A 49 -12.49 1.34 7.88
C ALA A 49 -11.68 0.69 6.76
N TRP A 50 -10.39 0.43 7.00
CA TRP A 50 -9.54 -0.25 6.02
C TRP A 50 -10.02 -1.68 5.79
N GLU A 51 -10.27 -2.43 6.87
CA GLU A 51 -10.75 -3.81 6.76
C GLU A 51 -12.06 -3.90 5.99
N ASN A 52 -12.99 -2.98 6.28
CA ASN A 52 -14.29 -2.96 5.62
C ASN A 52 -14.15 -2.69 4.12
N LYS A 53 -13.32 -1.71 3.76
CA LYS A 53 -13.11 -1.37 2.35
C LYS A 53 -12.44 -2.50 1.57
N VAL A 54 -11.45 -3.15 2.18
CA VAL A 54 -10.78 -4.29 1.55
C VAL A 54 -11.77 -5.42 1.32
N SER A 55 -12.60 -5.73 2.31
CA SER A 55 -13.58 -6.82 2.19
C SER A 55 -14.67 -6.53 1.17
N GLN A 56 -14.99 -5.26 0.95
CA GLN A 56 -15.98 -4.85 -0.03
C GLN A 56 -15.41 -4.68 -1.43
N SER A 57 -14.10 -4.68 -1.55
CA SER A 57 -13.42 -4.46 -2.81
C SER A 57 -13.42 -5.74 -3.65
N ASN A 58 -13.57 -5.58 -4.97
CA ASN A 58 -13.40 -6.67 -5.91
C ASN A 58 -11.95 -6.85 -6.33
N ILE A 59 -11.06 -6.07 -5.76
CA ILE A 59 -9.65 -6.08 -6.09
C ILE A 59 -8.90 -6.85 -5.01
N ASN A 60 -7.96 -7.70 -5.42
CA ASN A 60 -7.11 -8.43 -4.49
C ASN A 60 -6.03 -7.47 -3.98
N ILE A 61 -6.16 -7.04 -2.73
CA ILE A 61 -5.26 -6.07 -2.10
C ILE A 61 -4.44 -6.76 -1.03
N GLU A 62 -3.13 -6.62 -1.10
CA GLU A 62 -2.22 -7.18 -0.11
C GLU A 62 -1.30 -6.09 0.41
N THR A 63 -1.20 -5.97 1.74
CA THR A 63 -0.22 -5.08 2.36
C THR A 63 1.05 -5.87 2.63
N VAL A 64 2.20 -5.32 2.27
CA VAL A 64 3.48 -5.99 2.45
C VAL A 64 4.50 -5.04 3.07
N HIS A 65 5.34 -5.59 3.93
CA HIS A 65 6.49 -4.89 4.49
C HIS A 65 7.68 -5.02 3.53
N LEU A 66 8.73 -4.24 3.78
CA LEU A 66 9.90 -4.21 2.89
C LEU A 66 10.52 -5.59 2.67
N ASP A 67 10.63 -6.37 3.73
CA ASP A 67 11.27 -7.69 3.67
C ASP A 67 10.33 -8.80 3.19
N GLU A 68 9.06 -8.47 2.93
CA GLU A 68 8.07 -9.43 2.47
C GLU A 68 7.85 -9.38 0.96
N ARG A 69 8.49 -8.44 0.28
CA ARG A 69 8.30 -8.28 -1.16
C ARG A 69 8.96 -9.41 -1.94
N PRO A 70 8.26 -9.98 -2.95
CA PRO A 70 8.93 -10.85 -3.91
C PRO A 70 10.09 -10.09 -4.57
N LYS A 71 11.08 -10.80 -5.03
CA LYS A 71 12.31 -10.20 -5.55
C LYS A 71 12.05 -9.22 -6.71
N ASP A 72 11.19 -9.58 -7.63
CA ASP A 72 10.87 -8.71 -8.75
C ASP A 72 10.12 -7.46 -8.33
N LEU A 73 9.24 -7.58 -7.32
CA LEU A 73 8.56 -6.42 -6.76
C LEU A 73 9.53 -5.53 -6.00
N GLU A 74 10.48 -6.12 -5.29
CA GLU A 74 11.52 -5.37 -4.60
C GLU A 74 12.31 -4.52 -5.58
N GLU A 75 12.72 -5.10 -6.69
CA GLU A 75 13.46 -4.38 -7.71
C GLU A 75 12.63 -3.27 -8.33
N PHE A 76 11.37 -3.55 -8.64
CA PHE A 76 10.49 -2.54 -9.23
C PHE A 76 10.23 -1.37 -8.29
N SER A 77 10.00 -1.66 -7.02
CA SER A 77 9.62 -0.64 -6.02
C SER A 77 10.81 0.01 -5.31
N LYS A 78 12.02 -0.36 -5.67
CA LYS A 78 13.23 0.19 -5.05
C LYS A 78 13.24 1.71 -5.16
N ASN A 79 13.46 2.37 -4.03
CA ASN A 79 13.48 3.84 -3.90
C ASN A 79 12.12 4.52 -4.13
N LYS A 80 11.04 3.73 -4.18
CA LYS A 80 9.69 4.27 -4.39
C LYS A 80 8.78 4.10 -3.19
N VAL A 81 9.22 3.35 -2.17
CA VAL A 81 8.41 3.04 -0.99
C VAL A 81 8.31 4.23 -0.03
N PRO A 82 7.19 4.38 0.71
CA PRO A 82 5.97 3.61 0.58
C PRO A 82 5.23 3.94 -0.70
N CYS A 83 4.56 2.94 -1.27
CA CYS A 83 3.86 3.15 -2.54
C CYS A 83 2.82 2.05 -2.74
N VAL A 84 2.01 2.21 -3.78
CA VAL A 84 1.04 1.20 -4.18
C VAL A 84 1.38 0.77 -5.61
N VAL A 85 1.54 -0.53 -5.80
CA VAL A 85 1.93 -1.12 -7.07
C VAL A 85 0.86 -2.10 -7.53
N GLY A 86 0.48 -2.02 -8.80
CA GLY A 86 -0.42 -2.98 -9.38
C GLY A 86 0.36 -4.05 -10.14
N GLU A 87 0.00 -5.30 -9.91
CA GLU A 87 0.55 -6.42 -10.66
C GLU A 87 -0.41 -6.73 -11.81
N TYR A 88 0.09 -6.66 -13.03
CA TYR A 88 -0.66 -6.94 -14.25
C TYR A 88 -0.03 -8.14 -14.95
N GLN A 89 -0.71 -8.67 -15.95
CA GLN A 89 -0.16 -9.80 -16.70
C GLN A 89 1.21 -9.50 -17.33
N LYS A 90 1.42 -8.23 -17.72
CA LYS A 90 2.67 -7.82 -18.37
C LYS A 90 3.71 -7.25 -17.42
N GLY A 91 3.43 -7.22 -16.14
CA GLY A 91 4.38 -6.71 -15.14
C GLY A 91 3.74 -5.74 -14.17
N TYR A 92 4.58 -4.99 -13.47
CA TYR A 92 4.13 -4.06 -12.43
C TYR A 92 3.93 -2.65 -12.97
N LYS A 93 2.98 -1.93 -12.37
CA LYS A 93 2.79 -0.50 -12.62
C LYS A 93 2.66 0.22 -11.29
N LEU A 94 3.29 1.38 -11.18
CA LEU A 94 3.17 2.23 -10.00
C LEU A 94 1.81 2.93 -10.04
N ILE A 95 0.98 2.67 -9.05
CA ILE A 95 -0.38 3.23 -9.00
C ILE A 95 -0.42 4.50 -8.17
N LEU A 96 0.11 4.44 -6.94
CA LEU A 96 0.19 5.60 -6.06
C LEU A 96 1.61 5.78 -5.57
N THR A 97 2.10 7.01 -5.63
CA THR A 97 3.43 7.35 -5.16
C THR A 97 3.41 7.69 -3.67
N ASN A 98 4.59 7.80 -3.07
CA ASN A 98 4.71 8.29 -1.69
C ASN A 98 4.07 9.67 -1.52
N LYS A 99 4.24 10.54 -2.52
CA LYS A 99 3.65 11.87 -2.48
C LYS A 99 2.12 11.80 -2.46
N ASP A 100 1.55 10.93 -3.30
CA ASP A 100 0.11 10.71 -3.31
C ASP A 100 -0.38 10.26 -1.94
N LEU A 101 0.32 9.31 -1.32
CA LEU A 101 -0.06 8.76 -0.02
C LEU A 101 0.01 9.81 1.08
N LYS A 102 1.04 10.66 1.05
CA LYS A 102 1.17 11.75 2.02
C LYS A 102 0.00 12.72 1.93
N ASN A 103 -0.42 13.02 0.72
CA ASN A 103 -1.52 13.97 0.49
C ASN A 103 -2.86 13.46 0.98
N LEU A 104 -2.99 12.15 1.21
CA LEU A 104 -4.23 11.56 1.70
C LEU A 104 -4.43 11.75 3.21
N GLY A 105 -3.36 12.05 3.95
CA GLY A 105 -3.46 12.34 5.37
C GLY A 105 -4.06 11.21 6.20
N GLY A 106 -3.84 9.97 5.80
CA GLY A 106 -4.37 8.81 6.51
C GLY A 106 -5.84 8.51 6.27
N ASN A 107 -6.46 9.15 5.27
CA ASN A 107 -7.88 8.99 4.99
C ASN A 107 -8.13 7.76 4.11
N VAL A 108 -8.82 6.76 4.66
CA VAL A 108 -9.10 5.49 3.97
C VAL A 108 -10.00 5.69 2.75
N ASP A 109 -11.07 6.47 2.90
CA ASP A 109 -12.01 6.69 1.79
C ASP A 109 -11.33 7.37 0.60
N LEU A 110 -10.53 8.38 0.87
CA LEU A 110 -9.79 9.08 -0.18
C LEU A 110 -8.78 8.15 -0.85
N PHE A 111 -8.17 7.26 -0.08
CA PHE A 111 -7.25 6.26 -0.63
C PHE A 111 -7.94 5.39 -1.68
N PHE A 112 -9.09 4.84 -1.34
CA PHE A 112 -9.82 3.96 -2.26
C PHE A 112 -10.38 4.71 -3.46
N ASP A 113 -10.80 5.97 -3.28
CA ASP A 113 -11.24 6.80 -4.39
C ASP A 113 -10.08 7.04 -5.37
N MET A 114 -8.92 7.39 -4.86
CA MET A 114 -7.74 7.63 -5.68
C MET A 114 -7.25 6.34 -6.34
N LEU A 115 -7.29 5.24 -5.61
CA LEU A 115 -6.89 3.93 -6.13
C LEU A 115 -7.74 3.55 -7.35
N LYS A 116 -9.06 3.68 -7.24
CA LYS A 116 -9.97 3.39 -8.34
C LYS A 116 -9.70 4.29 -9.54
N GLU A 117 -9.54 5.58 -9.29
CA GLU A 117 -9.26 6.54 -10.34
C GLU A 117 -7.98 6.19 -11.10
N ARG A 118 -6.92 5.88 -10.37
CA ARG A 118 -5.62 5.57 -10.98
C ARG A 118 -5.65 4.26 -11.75
N ILE A 119 -6.36 3.26 -11.25
CA ILE A 119 -6.53 1.99 -11.95
C ILE A 119 -7.26 2.22 -13.27
N GLU A 120 -8.30 3.04 -13.27
CA GLU A 120 -9.04 3.35 -14.48
C GLU A 120 -8.20 4.13 -15.48
N LEU A 121 -7.37 5.05 -15.02
CA LEU A 121 -6.47 5.79 -15.90
C LEU A 121 -5.49 4.86 -16.60
N HIS A 122 -4.91 3.91 -15.86
CA HIS A 122 -4.00 2.93 -16.46
C HIS A 122 -4.73 2.01 -17.44
N HIS A 123 -5.97 1.71 -17.14
CA HIS A 123 -6.81 0.89 -17.99
C HIS A 123 -7.09 1.59 -19.34
N HIS A 124 -7.38 2.90 -19.29
CA HIS A 124 -7.71 3.68 -20.49
C HIS A 124 -6.48 4.02 -21.32
N SER A 125 -5.30 4.07 -20.72
CA SER A 125 -4.08 4.43 -21.45
C SER A 125 -3.47 3.25 -22.20
N GLU A 126 -4.08 2.09 -22.11
CA GLU A 126 -3.69 0.92 -22.88
C GLU A 126 -4.64 0.75 -24.06
#